data_f8fe58e30dadcdc1f397b68e3e6e5db8
#
_entry.id   f8fe58e30dadcdc1f397b68e3e6e5db8
#
_cell.length_a   1.000
_cell.length_b   1.000
_cell.length_c   1.000
_cell.angle_alpha   90.00
_cell.angle_beta   90.00
_cell.angle_gamma   90.00
#
_symmetry.space_group_name_H-M   'P 1'
#
loop_
_entity.id
_entity.type
_entity.pdbx_description
1 polymer ?
#
loop_
_entity_poly.entity_id
_entity_poly.type
_entity_poly.pdbx_seq_one_letter_code
_entity_poly.pdbx_strand_id
1 'polypeptide(L)'
;MMENKDRQSRISKVFEELKKEGRKAFIPFITCGFPDLDGTFRLFKVLDRCGADIIEIGIPFSDPLADGPVIQKTSKIALEAGINTDTVFETVKTIRKTSATPVVLLVYFDP
;
A
#
# COMPACT_ATOMS: atom_id res chain seq x y z
N MET A 1 3.86 20.01 -25.34
CA MET A 1 3.40 19.14 -24.27
C MET A 1 3.28 19.92 -22.97
N MET A 2 2.20 19.70 -22.28
CA MET A 2 1.97 20.38 -21.00
C MET A 2 2.90 19.86 -19.92
N GLU A 3 3.61 20.75 -19.30
CA GLU A 3 4.40 20.40 -18.13
C GLU A 3 3.50 20.15 -16.93
N ASN A 4 3.80 19.10 -16.17
CA ASN A 4 3.03 18.74 -14.99
C ASN A 4 3.65 19.22 -13.68
N LYS A 5 4.28 20.38 -13.71
CA LYS A 5 4.93 20.95 -12.53
C LYS A 5 3.98 21.11 -11.35
N ASP A 6 2.72 21.43 -11.66
CA ASP A 6 1.71 21.62 -10.62
C ASP A 6 1.05 20.31 -10.19
N ARG A 7 1.38 19.21 -10.86
CA ARG A 7 0.84 17.88 -10.56
C ARG A 7 1.83 17.02 -9.81
N GLN A 8 2.45 17.60 -8.83
CA GLN A 8 3.35 16.85 -7.98
C GLN A 8 2.60 15.68 -7.34
N SER A 9 3.19 14.48 -7.39
CA SER A 9 2.59 13.31 -6.77
C SER A 9 2.53 13.47 -5.25
N ARG A 10 1.61 12.76 -4.62
CA ARG A 10 1.51 12.73 -3.17
C ARG A 10 2.83 12.29 -2.54
N ILE A 11 3.50 11.32 -3.16
CA ILE A 11 4.77 10.77 -2.68
C ILE A 11 5.85 11.84 -2.69
N SER A 12 6.00 12.58 -3.80
CA SER A 12 6.97 13.66 -3.90
C SER A 12 6.73 14.72 -2.84
N LYS A 13 5.48 15.09 -2.61
CA LYS A 13 5.12 16.07 -1.59
C LYS A 13 5.51 15.61 -0.19
N VAL A 14 5.29 14.33 0.11
CA VAL A 14 5.65 13.76 1.41
C VAL A 14 7.16 13.86 1.63
N PHE A 15 7.97 13.47 0.65
CA PHE A 15 9.42 13.53 0.78
C PHE A 15 9.94 14.97 0.90
N GLU A 16 9.33 15.93 0.20
CA GLU A 16 9.68 17.33 0.37
C GLU A 16 9.41 17.81 1.79
N GLU A 17 8.23 17.48 2.35
CA GLU A 17 7.88 17.86 3.72
C GLU A 17 8.82 17.22 4.74
N LEU A 18 9.11 15.93 4.56
CA LEU A 18 10.02 15.22 5.46
C LEU A 18 11.42 15.83 5.43
N LYS A 19 11.89 16.20 4.26
CA LYS A 19 13.20 16.84 4.10
C LYS A 19 13.25 18.19 4.82
N LYS A 20 12.20 18.99 4.68
CA LYS A 20 12.11 20.28 5.38
C LYS A 20 12.11 20.11 6.89
N GLU A 21 11.45 19.08 7.38
CA GLU A 21 11.34 18.79 8.82
C GLU A 21 12.54 18.01 9.37
N GLY A 22 13.43 17.52 8.50
CA GLY A 22 14.56 16.68 8.93
C GLY A 22 14.13 15.33 9.47
N ARG A 23 13.00 14.80 9.00
CA ARG A 23 12.45 13.52 9.48
C ARG A 23 12.61 12.41 8.45
N LYS A 24 12.70 11.18 8.94
CA LYS A 24 12.68 9.97 8.11
C LYS A 24 11.25 9.57 7.79
N ALA A 25 11.06 8.90 6.66
CA ALA A 25 9.75 8.39 6.27
C ALA A 25 9.41 7.12 7.06
N PHE A 26 8.16 7.04 7.52
CA PHE A 26 7.60 5.81 8.07
C PHE A 26 6.72 5.18 7.00
N ILE A 27 7.15 4.03 6.47
CA ILE A 27 6.51 3.36 5.33
C ILE A 27 6.18 1.90 5.70
N PRO A 28 5.04 1.68 6.36
CA PRO A 28 4.64 0.32 6.71
C PRO A 28 4.09 -0.44 5.49
N PHE A 29 4.16 -1.77 5.56
CA PHE A 29 3.65 -2.68 4.54
C PHE A 29 2.48 -3.49 5.07
N ILE A 30 1.44 -3.66 4.26
CA ILE A 30 0.33 -4.57 4.56
C ILE A 30 0.03 -5.42 3.33
N THR A 31 -0.40 -6.67 3.55
CA THR A 31 -0.90 -7.54 2.49
C THR A 31 -2.39 -7.31 2.32
N CYS A 32 -2.84 -6.94 1.13
CA CYS A 32 -4.26 -6.76 0.88
C CYS A 32 -5.01 -8.07 1.06
N GLY A 33 -6.05 -8.03 1.90
CA GLY A 33 -6.87 -9.21 2.18
C GLY A 33 -6.41 -10.06 3.33
N PHE A 34 -5.36 -9.68 4.04
CA PHE A 34 -4.93 -10.39 5.24
C PHE A 34 -5.21 -9.55 6.50
N PRO A 35 -5.82 -10.13 7.54
CA PRO A 35 -6.40 -11.49 7.60
C PRO A 35 -7.65 -11.64 6.77
N ASP A 36 -8.29 -10.55 6.40
CA ASP A 36 -9.42 -10.43 5.49
C ASP A 36 -9.51 -8.97 5.00
N LEU A 37 -10.46 -8.65 4.14
CA LEU A 37 -10.61 -7.29 3.61
C LEU A 37 -10.95 -6.28 4.70
N ASP A 38 -11.82 -6.63 5.62
CA ASP A 38 -12.16 -5.75 6.73
C ASP A 38 -10.94 -5.44 7.57
N GLY A 39 -10.11 -6.44 7.85
CA GLY A 39 -8.84 -6.28 8.55
C GLY A 39 -7.87 -5.36 7.81
N THR A 40 -7.84 -5.43 6.48
CA THR A 40 -7.04 -4.54 5.65
C THR A 40 -7.45 -3.08 5.85
N PHE A 41 -8.75 -2.80 5.81
CA PHE A 41 -9.26 -1.44 6.02
C PHE A 41 -8.96 -0.93 7.42
N ARG A 42 -9.15 -1.77 8.43
CA ARG A 42 -8.87 -1.40 9.81
C ARG A 42 -7.39 -1.12 10.04
N LEU A 43 -6.53 -1.98 9.52
CA LEU A 43 -5.09 -1.84 9.66
C LEU A 43 -4.61 -0.57 8.96
N PHE A 44 -5.10 -0.31 7.75
CA PHE A 44 -4.78 0.92 7.04
C PHE A 44 -5.13 2.14 7.89
N LYS A 45 -6.33 2.15 8.45
CA LYS A 45 -6.81 3.26 9.27
C LYS A 45 -5.93 3.49 10.50
N VAL A 46 -5.53 2.41 11.17
CA VAL A 46 -4.64 2.50 12.33
C VAL A 46 -3.28 3.08 11.93
N LEU A 47 -2.68 2.56 10.86
CA LEU A 47 -1.39 3.03 10.38
C LEU A 47 -1.44 4.50 9.96
N ASP A 48 -2.51 4.88 9.29
CA ASP A 48 -2.74 6.26 8.87
C ASP A 48 -2.81 7.20 10.10
N ARG A 49 -3.56 6.82 11.10
CA ARG A 49 -3.67 7.57 12.37
C ARG A 49 -2.37 7.61 13.15
N CYS A 50 -1.54 6.57 13.03
CA CYS A 50 -0.24 6.53 13.68
C CYS A 50 0.82 7.37 12.96
N GLY A 51 0.47 8.02 11.88
CA GLY A 51 1.37 8.92 11.18
C GLY A 51 2.18 8.29 10.07
N ALA A 52 1.72 7.18 9.49
CA ALA A 52 2.37 6.61 8.32
C ALA A 52 2.45 7.66 7.22
N ASP A 53 3.63 7.82 6.65
CA ASP A 53 3.87 8.79 5.58
C ASP A 53 3.45 8.24 4.23
N ILE A 54 3.70 6.96 4.02
CA ILE A 54 3.33 6.21 2.83
C ILE A 54 2.94 4.81 3.32
N ILE A 55 1.92 4.22 2.74
CA ILE A 55 1.56 2.84 3.08
C ILE A 55 1.72 1.97 1.84
N GLU A 56 2.52 0.92 1.97
CA GLU A 56 2.71 -0.06 0.90
C GLU A 56 1.65 -1.15 1.05
N ILE A 57 0.96 -1.44 -0.05
CA ILE A 57 -0.05 -2.49 -0.09
C ILE A 57 0.40 -3.56 -1.07
N GLY A 58 0.63 -4.76 -0.56
CA GLY A 58 1.03 -5.90 -1.37
C GLY A 58 -0.16 -6.53 -2.08
N ILE A 59 -0.01 -6.75 -3.39
CA ILE A 59 -0.94 -7.55 -4.17
C ILE A 59 -0.53 -9.00 -4.00
N PRO A 60 -1.39 -9.88 -3.44
CA PRO A 60 -1.02 -11.29 -3.23
C PRO A 60 -0.58 -11.97 -4.50
N PHE A 61 0.47 -12.76 -4.42
CA PHE A 61 1.04 -13.47 -5.56
C PHE A 61 1.26 -14.94 -5.20
N SER A 62 1.01 -15.82 -6.17
CA SER A 62 1.06 -17.27 -5.95
C SER A 62 2.47 -17.83 -5.78
N ASP A 63 3.49 -17.11 -6.27
CA ASP A 63 4.88 -17.56 -6.23
C ASP A 63 5.80 -16.45 -5.71
N PRO A 64 5.69 -16.10 -4.42
CA PRO A 64 6.40 -14.95 -3.85
C PRO A 64 7.83 -15.29 -3.45
N LEU A 65 8.68 -15.63 -4.43
CA LEU A 65 10.04 -16.13 -4.20
C LEU A 65 10.95 -15.13 -3.48
N ALA A 66 10.72 -13.83 -3.69
CA ALA A 66 11.55 -12.80 -3.08
C ALA A 66 11.11 -12.42 -1.66
N ASP A 67 9.96 -12.93 -1.21
CA ASP A 67 9.41 -12.60 0.09
C ASP A 67 9.89 -13.57 1.17
N GLY A 68 9.96 -13.06 2.40
CA GLY A 68 10.21 -13.90 3.56
C GLY A 68 8.99 -14.75 3.93
N PRO A 69 9.15 -15.70 4.89
CA PRO A 69 8.09 -16.64 5.26
C PRO A 69 6.78 -15.98 5.71
N VAL A 70 6.87 -14.87 6.42
CA VAL A 70 5.68 -14.17 6.93
C VAL A 70 4.85 -13.63 5.79
N ILE A 71 5.49 -12.95 4.84
CA ILE A 71 4.78 -12.36 3.69
C ILE A 71 4.25 -13.45 2.77
N GLN A 72 4.99 -14.54 2.58
CA GLN A 72 4.51 -15.69 1.83
C GLN A 72 3.22 -16.25 2.42
N LYS A 73 3.17 -16.37 3.75
CA LYS A 73 2.01 -16.88 4.46
C LYS A 73 0.80 -15.94 4.32
N THR A 74 1.00 -14.64 4.50
CA THR A 74 -0.10 -13.68 4.37
C THR A 74 -0.64 -13.63 2.96
N SER A 75 0.23 -13.70 1.95
CA SER A 75 -0.20 -13.76 0.55
C SER A 75 -1.01 -15.01 0.25
N LYS A 76 -0.57 -16.15 0.76
CA LYS A 76 -1.29 -17.41 0.57
C LYS A 76 -2.70 -17.34 1.13
N ILE A 77 -2.84 -16.83 2.35
CA ILE A 77 -4.15 -16.68 3.00
C ILE A 77 -5.05 -15.75 2.19
N ALA A 78 -4.52 -14.61 1.73
CA ALA A 78 -5.29 -13.66 0.94
C ALA A 78 -5.74 -14.26 -0.40
N LEU A 79 -4.86 -15.00 -1.08
CA LEU A 79 -5.21 -15.66 -2.35
C LEU A 79 -6.28 -16.72 -2.16
N GLU A 80 -6.19 -17.51 -1.10
CA GLU A 80 -7.21 -18.52 -0.78
C GLU A 80 -8.58 -17.87 -0.50
N ALA A 81 -8.59 -16.64 -0.02
CA ALA A 81 -9.82 -15.86 0.19
C ALA A 81 -10.31 -15.17 -1.08
N GLY A 82 -9.66 -15.35 -2.22
CA GLY A 82 -10.11 -14.82 -3.50
C GLY A 82 -9.62 -13.41 -3.84
N ILE A 83 -8.63 -12.91 -3.12
CA ILE A 83 -8.08 -11.57 -3.41
C ILE A 83 -7.30 -11.61 -4.73
N ASN A 84 -7.65 -10.70 -5.62
CA ASN A 84 -6.97 -10.52 -6.90
C ASN A 84 -6.65 -9.05 -7.13
N THR A 85 -6.05 -8.75 -8.28
CA THR A 85 -5.66 -7.38 -8.62
C THR A 85 -6.84 -6.41 -8.60
N ASP A 86 -7.98 -6.83 -9.14
CA ASP A 86 -9.18 -5.99 -9.16
C ASP A 86 -9.67 -5.67 -7.75
N THR A 87 -9.64 -6.67 -6.86
CA THR A 87 -10.00 -6.48 -5.46
C THR A 87 -9.09 -5.44 -4.80
N VAL A 88 -7.79 -5.49 -5.10
CA VAL A 88 -6.83 -4.53 -4.54
C VAL A 88 -7.13 -3.12 -5.02
N PHE A 89 -7.38 -2.93 -6.32
CA PHE A 89 -7.73 -1.61 -6.86
C PHE A 89 -9.02 -1.07 -6.25
N GLU A 90 -10.03 -1.90 -6.07
CA GLU A 90 -11.28 -1.50 -5.41
C GLU A 90 -11.04 -1.12 -3.95
N THR A 91 -10.16 -1.84 -3.27
CA THR A 91 -9.78 -1.54 -1.89
C THR A 91 -9.12 -0.17 -1.78
N VAL A 92 -8.18 0.14 -2.67
CA VAL A 92 -7.50 1.44 -2.70
C VAL A 92 -8.50 2.55 -3.01
N LYS A 93 -9.41 2.31 -3.95
CA LYS A 93 -10.45 3.27 -4.30
C LYS A 93 -11.33 3.60 -3.09
N THR A 94 -11.68 2.60 -2.30
CA THR A 94 -12.46 2.80 -1.08
C THR A 94 -11.66 3.57 -0.03
N ILE A 95 -10.39 3.23 0.15
CA ILE A 95 -9.50 3.95 1.06
C ILE A 95 -9.40 5.44 0.70
N ARG A 96 -9.33 5.76 -0.59
CA ARG A 96 -9.22 7.15 -1.07
C ARG A 96 -10.42 8.02 -0.71
N LYS A 97 -11.55 7.44 -0.38
CA LYS A 97 -12.73 8.21 0.04
C LYS A 97 -12.53 8.90 1.39
N THR A 98 -11.65 8.35 2.24
CA THR A 98 -11.45 8.85 3.59
C THR A 98 -10.00 9.19 3.93
N SER A 99 -9.06 8.91 3.04
CA SER A 99 -7.65 9.17 3.30
C SER A 99 -6.93 9.66 2.05
N ALA A 100 -6.05 10.65 2.23
CA ALA A 100 -5.17 11.13 1.17
C ALA A 100 -3.74 10.60 1.32
N THR A 101 -3.48 9.73 2.29
CA THR A 101 -2.15 9.16 2.52
C THR A 101 -1.68 8.41 1.28
N PRO A 102 -0.45 8.68 0.81
CA PRO A 102 0.08 8.00 -0.36
C PRO A 102 0.11 6.48 -0.19
N VAL A 103 -0.24 5.79 -1.27
CA VAL A 103 -0.23 4.32 -1.33
C VAL A 103 0.69 3.89 -2.45
N VAL A 104 1.52 2.90 -2.17
CA VAL A 104 2.36 2.22 -3.16
C VAL A 104 1.89 0.78 -3.25
N LEU A 105 1.62 0.31 -4.45
CA LEU A 105 1.24 -1.07 -4.66
C LEU A 105 2.49 -1.88 -5.00
N LEU A 106 2.74 -2.94 -4.24
CA LEU A 106 3.83 -3.87 -4.51
C LEU A 106 3.27 -5.07 -5.25
N VAL A 107 3.82 -5.32 -6.43
CA VAL A 107 3.36 -6.38 -7.31
C VAL A 107 4.56 -7.11 -7.91
N TYR A 108 4.41 -8.41 -8.11
CA TYR A 108 5.42 -9.17 -8.84
C TYR A 108 5.24 -8.98 -10.34
N PHE A 109 6.35 -8.76 -11.02
CA PHE A 109 6.37 -8.74 -12.47
C PHE A 109 6.82 -10.10 -12.97
N ASP A 110 5.97 -10.74 -13.75
CA ASP A 110 6.24 -12.05 -14.33
C ASP A 110 6.18 -11.92 -15.86
N PRO A 111 7.35 -11.74 -16.50
CA PRO A 111 7.41 -11.51 -17.96
C PRO A 111 7.06 -12.75 -18.79
#